data_21d30bf19aedd9b0f64bd649849a2f9b
#
_entry.id   21d30bf19aedd9b0f64bd649849a2f9b
#
_cell.length_a   1.000
_cell.length_b   1.000
_cell.length_c   1.000
_cell.angle_alpha   90.00
_cell.angle_beta   90.00
_cell.angle_gamma   90.00
#
_symmetry.space_group_name_H-M   'P 1'
#
loop_
_entity.id
_entity.type
_entity.pdbx_description
1 polymer ?
#
loop_
_entity_poly.entity_id
_entity_poly.type
_entity_poly.pdbx_seq_one_letter_code
_entity_poly.pdbx_strand_id
1 'polypeptide(L)'
;GHRADMAIFPEPSNFRIYPTIKGELYFKLTVPGKSTHICNRHLVAQPLPHGVERPGVSAIDNMLKYQLAILELEKQWNLWRSNEHVPPGGMFININTMQAGTSLTSVPDSAEATGSLLFNPDLTAAEVENEIRATLDRVTQSDYWLREHPPVLDLPLDSASTAPWVKEPVNLAHDHPAVGVIRGAHQKVTGHTPEVTISPFVCDANFWFPLGQPCLVYGVGDPSWGIHGANEYLPVADLIQATKPFAAVTMDWCGVAS
;
A
#
# COMPACT_ATOMS: atom_id res chain seq x y z
N GLY A 1 13.19 4.43 -24.54
CA GLY A 1 12.01 3.59 -24.48
C GLY A 1 10.86 4.16 -25.32
N HIS A 2 9.86 3.36 -25.58
CA HIS A 2 8.64 3.83 -26.26
C HIS A 2 7.87 4.80 -25.33
N ARG A 3 7.26 5.82 -25.93
CA ARG A 3 6.37 6.76 -25.26
C ARG A 3 5.01 6.73 -25.95
N ALA A 4 3.97 7.00 -25.20
CA ALA A 4 2.61 7.13 -25.69
C ALA A 4 1.96 8.35 -25.07
N ASP A 5 0.99 8.97 -25.76
CA ASP A 5 0.21 10.08 -25.22
C ASP A 5 -0.74 9.61 -24.10
N MET A 6 -0.99 8.30 -24.06
CA MET A 6 -1.89 7.65 -23.10
C MET A 6 -1.60 6.16 -23.02
N ALA A 7 -1.67 5.59 -21.83
CA ALA A 7 -1.67 4.14 -21.61
C ALA A 7 -2.97 3.71 -20.89
N ILE A 8 -3.53 2.59 -21.31
CA ILE A 8 -4.67 1.94 -20.66
C ILE A 8 -4.18 0.62 -20.09
N PHE A 9 -4.38 0.42 -18.80
CA PHE A 9 -4.11 -0.83 -18.10
C PHE A 9 -5.42 -1.62 -18.00
N PRO A 10 -5.55 -2.77 -18.71
CA PRO A 10 -6.79 -3.55 -18.79
C PRO A 10 -7.00 -4.45 -17.55
N GLU A 11 -6.86 -3.88 -16.39
CA GLU A 11 -7.08 -4.55 -15.11
C GLU A 11 -8.58 -4.83 -14.89
N PRO A 12 -8.94 -5.75 -13.96
CA PRO A 12 -10.32 -6.15 -13.71
C PRO A 12 -11.11 -5.02 -13.01
N SER A 13 -11.57 -4.05 -13.80
CA SER A 13 -12.32 -2.89 -13.32
C SER A 13 -13.83 -2.99 -13.54
N ASN A 14 -14.33 -4.07 -14.10
CA ASN A 14 -15.71 -4.24 -14.52
C ASN A 14 -16.19 -3.05 -15.38
N PHE A 15 -15.35 -2.65 -16.33
CA PHE A 15 -15.53 -1.49 -17.21
C PHE A 15 -15.63 -0.13 -16.49
N ARG A 16 -15.29 -0.04 -15.20
CA ARG A 16 -15.10 1.26 -14.56
C ARG A 16 -13.80 1.88 -15.04
N ILE A 17 -13.78 3.21 -15.09
CA ILE A 17 -12.59 3.97 -15.45
C ILE A 17 -11.94 4.46 -14.17
N TYR A 18 -10.69 4.05 -13.92
CA TYR A 18 -9.91 4.48 -12.77
C TYR A 18 -8.77 5.39 -13.18
N PRO A 19 -8.97 6.72 -13.24
CA PRO A 19 -7.90 7.68 -13.47
C PRO A 19 -7.04 7.89 -12.21
N THR A 20 -7.55 7.47 -11.06
CA THR A 20 -6.90 7.62 -9.76
C THR A 20 -6.65 6.25 -9.12
N ILE A 21 -5.41 6.01 -8.69
CA ILE A 21 -4.99 4.79 -8.01
C ILE A 21 -4.15 5.19 -6.80
N LYS A 22 -4.36 4.56 -5.65
CA LYS A 22 -3.58 4.79 -4.43
C LYS A 22 -2.11 4.40 -4.62
N GLY A 23 -1.24 4.95 -3.78
CA GLY A 23 0.12 4.44 -3.64
C GLY A 23 0.19 3.27 -2.67
N GLU A 24 1.26 2.47 -2.76
CA GLU A 24 1.53 1.33 -1.89
C GLU A 24 3.00 1.24 -1.53
N LEU A 25 3.28 0.95 -0.26
CA LEU A 25 4.60 0.63 0.27
C LEU A 25 4.54 -0.65 1.08
N TYR A 26 5.64 -1.39 1.08
CA TYR A 26 5.86 -2.52 1.97
C TYR A 26 6.93 -2.17 2.99
N PHE A 27 6.81 -2.71 4.20
CA PHE A 27 7.75 -2.46 5.27
C PHE A 27 8.09 -3.73 6.07
N LYS A 28 9.25 -3.66 6.72
CA LYS A 28 9.65 -4.60 7.76
C LYS A 28 10.15 -3.80 8.95
N LEU A 29 9.57 -4.08 10.11
CA LEU A 29 9.97 -3.49 11.38
C LEU A 29 10.60 -4.58 12.25
N THR A 30 11.87 -4.40 12.62
CA THR A 30 12.57 -5.27 13.55
C THR A 30 12.80 -4.52 14.85
N VAL A 31 12.25 -5.05 15.93
CA VAL A 31 12.31 -4.44 17.26
C VAL A 31 13.20 -5.28 18.17
N PRO A 32 14.26 -4.70 18.76
CA PRO A 32 15.16 -5.42 19.64
C PRO A 32 14.57 -5.63 21.04
N GLY A 33 15.14 -6.63 21.71
CA GLY A 33 14.97 -6.92 23.11
C GLY A 33 16.29 -7.44 23.70
N LYS A 34 16.22 -7.98 24.89
CA LYS A 34 17.35 -8.63 25.58
C LYS A 34 16.84 -9.92 26.21
N SER A 35 17.40 -11.05 25.78
CA SER A 35 16.96 -12.36 26.32
C SER A 35 17.37 -12.55 27.77
N THR A 36 16.49 -13.20 28.52
CA THR A 36 16.77 -13.71 29.87
C THR A 36 15.83 -14.88 30.16
N HIS A 37 16.16 -15.72 31.13
CA HIS A 37 15.28 -16.78 31.56
C HIS A 37 13.99 -16.20 32.19
N ILE A 38 12.85 -16.85 31.99
CA ILE A 38 11.54 -16.37 32.44
C ILE A 38 11.45 -16.17 33.97
N CYS A 39 12.29 -16.86 34.76
CA CYS A 39 12.35 -16.64 36.21
C CYS A 39 12.70 -15.19 36.58
N ASN A 40 13.34 -14.45 35.68
CA ASN A 40 13.68 -13.04 35.86
C ASN A 40 12.57 -12.07 35.36
N ARG A 41 11.38 -12.58 34.95
CA ARG A 41 10.30 -11.76 34.39
C ARG A 41 9.88 -10.63 35.34
N HIS A 42 9.89 -10.86 36.63
CA HIS A 42 9.58 -9.85 37.65
C HIS A 42 10.54 -8.65 37.60
N LEU A 43 11.83 -8.87 37.28
CA LEU A 43 12.83 -7.81 37.11
C LEU A 43 12.73 -7.11 35.75
N VAL A 44 12.23 -7.82 34.72
CA VAL A 44 12.00 -7.25 33.38
C VAL A 44 10.83 -6.26 33.39
N ALA A 45 9.77 -6.56 34.16
CA ALA A 45 8.54 -5.76 34.19
C ALA A 45 8.61 -4.56 35.14
N GLN A 46 9.55 -4.54 36.10
CA GLN A 46 9.65 -3.47 37.08
C GLN A 46 10.50 -2.29 36.58
N PRO A 47 10.16 -1.06 36.96
CA PRO A 47 11.07 0.08 36.84
C PRO A 47 12.33 -0.19 37.67
N LEU A 48 13.48 -0.12 37.06
CA LEU A 48 14.75 -0.20 37.74
C LEU A 48 15.35 1.20 37.91
N PRO A 49 16.12 1.45 39.01
CA PRO A 49 16.84 2.69 39.19
C PRO A 49 17.76 3.01 38.01
N HIS A 50 18.02 4.29 37.76
CA HIS A 50 18.94 4.73 36.75
C HIS A 50 20.33 4.09 36.95
N GLY A 51 20.94 3.59 35.87
CA GLY A 51 22.26 2.95 35.89
C GLY A 51 22.23 1.46 36.30
N VAL A 52 21.07 0.90 36.62
CA VAL A 52 20.95 -0.56 36.84
C VAL A 52 20.64 -1.24 35.53
N GLU A 53 21.53 -2.16 35.14
CA GLU A 53 21.35 -2.93 33.91
C GLU A 53 20.14 -3.88 34.02
N ARG A 54 19.27 -3.85 33.02
CA ARG A 54 18.11 -4.76 32.96
C ARG A 54 18.58 -6.19 32.64
N PRO A 55 18.14 -7.19 33.40
CA PRO A 55 18.48 -8.59 33.13
C PRO A 55 17.89 -9.08 31.79
N GLY A 56 16.81 -8.47 31.35
CA GLY A 56 16.16 -8.74 30.09
C GLY A 56 15.18 -7.65 29.69
N VAL A 57 14.82 -7.59 28.39
CA VAL A 57 13.84 -6.66 27.83
C VAL A 57 13.04 -7.42 26.76
N SER A 58 11.73 -7.45 26.91
CA SER A 58 10.85 -8.17 25.99
C SER A 58 10.69 -7.40 24.67
N ALA A 59 11.15 -8.00 23.58
CA ALA A 59 10.93 -7.47 22.24
C ALA A 59 9.45 -7.44 21.87
N ILE A 60 8.63 -8.38 22.38
CA ILE A 60 7.19 -8.40 22.18
C ILE A 60 6.53 -7.18 22.84
N ASP A 61 6.87 -6.90 24.11
CA ASP A 61 6.30 -5.76 24.82
C ASP A 61 6.70 -4.42 24.11
N ASN A 62 7.90 -4.36 23.56
CA ASN A 62 8.36 -3.21 22.78
C ASN A 62 7.65 -3.12 21.41
N MET A 63 7.48 -4.23 20.70
CA MET A 63 6.75 -4.27 19.43
C MET A 63 5.31 -3.76 19.59
N LEU A 64 4.64 -4.10 20.68
CA LEU A 64 3.28 -3.61 20.99
C LEU A 64 3.21 -2.09 21.08
N LYS A 65 4.24 -1.41 21.60
CA LYS A 65 4.29 0.07 21.65
C LYS A 65 4.29 0.67 20.25
N TYR A 66 5.10 0.12 19.34
CA TYR A 66 5.15 0.57 17.96
C TYR A 66 3.86 0.25 17.21
N GLN A 67 3.30 -0.94 17.41
CA GLN A 67 2.03 -1.32 16.78
C GLN A 67 0.89 -0.39 17.20
N LEU A 68 0.78 -0.05 18.49
CA LEU A 68 -0.23 0.89 18.96
C LEU A 68 -0.04 2.29 18.36
N ALA A 69 1.20 2.75 18.21
CA ALA A 69 1.48 4.04 17.59
C ALA A 69 1.15 4.05 16.10
N ILE A 70 1.40 2.95 15.37
CA ILE A 70 1.03 2.78 13.96
C ILE A 70 -0.51 2.81 13.81
N LEU A 71 -1.23 2.08 14.64
CA LEU A 71 -2.70 2.09 14.62
C LEU A 71 -3.30 3.48 14.93
N GLU A 72 -2.65 4.23 15.81
CA GLU A 72 -3.07 5.60 16.11
C GLU A 72 -2.75 6.56 14.94
N LEU A 73 -1.61 6.39 14.28
CA LEU A 73 -1.27 7.14 13.07
C LEU A 73 -2.30 6.90 11.95
N GLU A 74 -2.70 5.65 11.72
CA GLU A 74 -3.73 5.30 10.73
C GLU A 74 -5.06 6.01 11.04
N LYS A 75 -5.49 6.04 12.31
CA LYS A 75 -6.70 6.78 12.71
C LYS A 75 -6.57 8.27 12.42
N GLN A 76 -5.40 8.85 12.72
CA GLN A 76 -5.13 10.27 12.45
C GLN A 76 -5.17 10.57 10.96
N TRP A 77 -4.58 9.72 10.12
CA TRP A 77 -4.65 9.86 8.67
C TRP A 77 -6.09 9.87 8.17
N ASN A 78 -6.93 8.98 8.66
CA ASN A 78 -8.34 8.90 8.25
C ASN A 78 -9.21 10.04 8.78
N LEU A 79 -8.76 10.77 9.80
CA LEU A 79 -9.44 11.96 10.32
C LEU A 79 -9.01 13.25 9.60
N TRP A 80 -7.72 13.39 9.27
CA TRP A 80 -7.14 14.65 8.83
C TRP A 80 -6.73 14.68 7.36
N ARG A 81 -6.60 13.51 6.72
CA ARG A 81 -6.23 13.40 5.32
C ARG A 81 -7.42 12.92 4.50
N SER A 82 -8.23 13.87 4.07
CA SER A 82 -9.33 13.61 3.13
C SER A 82 -8.86 13.83 1.70
N ASN A 83 -9.33 12.99 0.79
CA ASN A 83 -9.19 13.18 -0.64
C ASN A 83 -10.58 13.05 -1.27
N GLU A 84 -10.92 13.91 -2.24
CA GLU A 84 -12.26 13.96 -2.83
C GLU A 84 -12.66 12.66 -3.54
N HIS A 85 -11.66 11.88 -4.01
CA HIS A 85 -11.89 10.63 -4.73
C HIS A 85 -11.74 9.40 -3.84
N VAL A 86 -11.15 9.53 -2.66
CA VAL A 86 -10.89 8.41 -1.74
C VAL A 86 -11.90 8.44 -0.60
N PRO A 87 -12.69 7.39 -0.40
CA PRO A 87 -13.64 7.35 0.72
C PRO A 87 -12.89 7.40 2.06
N PRO A 88 -13.56 7.88 3.13
CA PRO A 88 -13.02 7.81 4.49
C PRO A 88 -12.56 6.40 4.84
N GLY A 89 -11.41 6.27 5.51
CA GLY A 89 -10.78 4.98 5.78
C GLY A 89 -9.96 4.42 4.62
N GLY A 90 -9.73 5.23 3.58
CA GLY A 90 -8.99 4.80 2.39
C GLY A 90 -7.48 4.66 2.56
N MET A 91 -6.88 5.29 3.59
CA MET A 91 -5.49 5.05 3.98
C MET A 91 -5.45 4.01 5.08
N PHE A 92 -4.56 3.02 4.96
CA PHE A 92 -4.41 2.00 6.00
C PHE A 92 -3.00 1.42 6.04
N ILE A 93 -2.65 0.89 7.21
CA ILE A 93 -1.39 0.19 7.46
C ILE A 93 -1.74 -1.20 7.96
N ASN A 94 -1.43 -2.23 7.18
CA ASN A 94 -1.71 -3.61 7.55
C ASN A 94 -0.42 -4.34 7.95
N ILE A 95 -0.42 -4.94 9.14
CA ILE A 95 0.64 -5.86 9.55
C ILE A 95 0.23 -7.25 9.07
N ASN A 96 0.97 -7.78 8.10
CA ASN A 96 0.66 -9.05 7.44
C ASN A 96 1.24 -10.25 8.19
N THR A 97 2.42 -10.09 8.77
CA THR A 97 3.08 -11.14 9.57
C THR A 97 3.71 -10.55 10.82
N MET A 98 3.78 -11.36 11.88
CA MET A 98 4.51 -11.03 13.09
C MET A 98 5.16 -12.28 13.66
N GLN A 99 6.44 -12.20 13.98
CA GLN A 99 7.22 -13.30 14.57
C GLN A 99 8.05 -12.78 15.74
N ALA A 100 8.11 -13.52 16.83
CA ALA A 100 8.92 -13.15 17.98
C ALA A 100 9.22 -14.37 18.87
N GLY A 101 10.44 -14.39 19.41
CA GLY A 101 10.89 -15.40 20.34
C GLY A 101 11.06 -16.79 19.73
N THR A 102 11.86 -17.61 20.39
CA THR A 102 12.21 -18.98 19.95
C THR A 102 12.06 -20.02 21.08
N SER A 103 11.72 -19.58 22.28
CA SER A 103 11.67 -20.43 23.47
C SER A 103 10.50 -20.08 24.38
N LEU A 104 9.89 -21.10 24.98
CA LEU A 104 8.81 -20.93 25.97
C LEU A 104 9.32 -20.46 27.36
N THR A 105 10.63 -20.58 27.60
CA THR A 105 11.24 -20.30 28.91
C THR A 105 12.15 -19.08 28.92
N SER A 106 12.19 -18.32 27.81
CA SER A 106 13.02 -17.13 27.68
C SER A 106 12.17 -15.89 27.30
N VAL A 107 12.59 -14.74 27.79
CA VAL A 107 12.10 -13.43 27.33
C VAL A 107 12.63 -13.21 25.90
N PRO A 108 11.82 -12.87 24.91
CA PRO A 108 12.26 -12.72 23.53
C PRO A 108 13.16 -11.47 23.37
N ASP A 109 14.25 -11.65 22.62
CA ASP A 109 15.25 -10.61 22.31
C ASP A 109 15.08 -9.96 20.93
N SER A 110 14.16 -10.49 20.12
CA SER A 110 13.80 -9.91 18.83
C SER A 110 12.33 -10.14 18.53
N ALA A 111 11.71 -9.16 17.89
CA ALA A 111 10.40 -9.27 17.27
C ALA A 111 10.44 -8.62 15.89
N GLU A 112 9.83 -9.25 14.92
CA GLU A 112 9.78 -8.81 13.54
C GLU A 112 8.33 -8.74 13.06
N ALA A 113 7.96 -7.65 12.39
CA ALA A 113 6.67 -7.48 11.73
C ALA A 113 6.90 -7.06 10.28
N THR A 114 6.16 -7.65 9.34
CA THR A 114 6.11 -7.19 7.96
C THR A 114 4.70 -6.75 7.61
N GLY A 115 4.60 -5.77 6.74
CA GLY A 115 3.31 -5.23 6.38
C GLY A 115 3.31 -4.43 5.08
N SER A 116 2.12 -3.98 4.74
CA SER A 116 1.86 -3.09 3.61
C SER A 116 1.03 -1.90 4.05
N LEU A 117 1.13 -0.83 3.32
CA LEU A 117 0.31 0.36 3.53
C LEU A 117 -0.16 0.92 2.20
N LEU A 118 -1.39 1.42 2.18
CA LEU A 118 -1.93 2.16 1.07
C LEU A 118 -2.16 3.61 1.48
N PHE A 119 -1.85 4.53 0.57
CA PHE A 119 -1.95 5.97 0.83
C PHE A 119 -2.61 6.73 -0.31
N ASN A 120 -3.12 7.90 0.01
CA ASN A 120 -3.90 8.74 -0.88
C ASN A 120 -3.08 9.24 -2.09
N PRO A 121 -3.74 9.49 -3.23
CA PRO A 121 -3.09 9.87 -4.48
C PRO A 121 -2.48 11.29 -4.49
N ASP A 122 -2.76 12.10 -3.49
CA ASP A 122 -2.20 13.43 -3.27
C ASP A 122 -0.92 13.44 -2.41
N LEU A 123 -0.46 12.25 -1.98
CA LEU A 123 0.76 12.06 -1.21
C LEU A 123 1.84 11.34 -2.02
N THR A 124 3.07 11.58 -1.68
CA THR A 124 4.23 10.83 -2.18
C THR A 124 4.64 9.73 -1.19
N ALA A 125 5.29 8.70 -1.69
CA ALA A 125 5.86 7.66 -0.85
C ALA A 125 6.81 8.23 0.22
N ALA A 126 7.62 9.24 -0.15
CA ALA A 126 8.56 9.88 0.76
C ALA A 126 7.88 10.63 1.91
N GLU A 127 6.76 11.31 1.66
CA GLU A 127 5.98 11.99 2.72
C GLU A 127 5.42 10.97 3.71
N VAL A 128 4.86 9.88 3.21
CA VAL A 128 4.30 8.80 4.03
C VAL A 128 5.39 8.10 4.84
N GLU A 129 6.54 7.79 4.23
CA GLU A 129 7.69 7.22 4.92
C GLU A 129 8.16 8.13 6.07
N ASN A 130 8.28 9.43 5.83
CA ASN A 130 8.72 10.39 6.84
C ASN A 130 7.76 10.45 8.04
N GLU A 131 6.45 10.37 7.81
CA GLU A 131 5.46 10.36 8.90
C GLU A 131 5.52 9.09 9.75
N ILE A 132 5.72 7.94 9.09
CA ILE A 132 5.89 6.67 9.81
C ILE A 132 7.18 6.71 10.64
N ARG A 133 8.31 7.11 10.05
CA ARG A 133 9.59 7.22 10.76
C ARG A 133 9.48 8.17 11.95
N ALA A 134 8.87 9.33 11.78
CA ALA A 134 8.65 10.28 12.87
C ALA A 134 7.74 9.71 13.97
N THR A 135 6.77 8.87 13.61
CA THR A 135 5.88 8.21 14.59
C THR A 135 6.64 7.17 15.39
N LEU A 136 7.44 6.33 14.75
CA LEU A 136 8.27 5.33 15.44
C LEU A 136 9.34 6.00 16.31
N ASP A 137 9.94 7.10 15.83
CA ASP A 137 10.93 7.85 16.60
C ASP A 137 10.33 8.42 17.90
N ARG A 138 9.11 8.97 17.88
CA ARG A 138 8.44 9.43 19.11
C ARG A 138 8.30 8.30 20.14
N VAL A 139 7.98 7.09 19.71
CA VAL A 139 7.92 5.91 20.61
C VAL A 139 9.31 5.61 21.17
N THR A 140 10.32 5.58 20.29
CA THR A 140 11.71 5.33 20.66
C THR A 140 12.18 6.34 21.71
N GLN A 141 11.94 7.64 21.49
CA GLN A 141 12.35 8.70 22.40
C GLN A 141 11.60 8.69 23.74
N SER A 142 10.41 8.12 23.78
CA SER A 142 9.61 7.99 25.02
C SER A 142 10.08 6.86 25.93
N ASP A 143 10.87 5.91 25.41
CA ASP A 143 11.34 4.74 26.17
C ASP A 143 12.85 4.83 26.44
N TYR A 144 13.21 4.70 27.72
CA TYR A 144 14.62 4.84 28.15
C TYR A 144 15.55 3.80 27.50
N TRP A 145 15.09 2.54 27.36
CA TRP A 145 15.91 1.47 26.78
C TRP A 145 15.95 1.57 25.25
N LEU A 146 14.82 1.87 24.61
CA LEU A 146 14.72 1.96 23.16
C LEU A 146 15.52 3.12 22.57
N ARG A 147 15.78 4.19 23.34
CA ARG A 147 16.67 5.28 22.90
C ARG A 147 18.09 4.78 22.60
N GLU A 148 18.57 3.82 23.36
CA GLU A 148 19.90 3.22 23.19
C GLU A 148 19.86 2.02 22.22
N HIS A 149 18.68 1.44 22.02
CA HIS A 149 18.45 0.25 21.20
C HIS A 149 17.24 0.49 20.27
N PRO A 150 17.36 1.41 19.29
CA PRO A 150 16.25 1.74 18.41
C PRO A 150 15.87 0.56 17.50
N PRO A 151 14.61 0.52 17.02
CA PRO A 151 14.20 -0.46 16.04
C PRO A 151 14.86 -0.18 14.68
N VAL A 152 14.88 -1.20 13.84
CA VAL A 152 15.25 -1.07 12.43
C VAL A 152 13.95 -1.10 11.60
N LEU A 153 13.75 -0.06 10.80
CA LEU A 153 12.64 0.03 9.85
C LEU A 153 13.20 -0.01 8.42
N ASP A 154 12.96 -1.10 7.71
CA ASP A 154 13.13 -1.20 6.28
C ASP A 154 11.84 -0.71 5.61
N LEU A 155 11.85 0.52 5.10
CA LEU A 155 10.74 1.17 4.42
C LEU A 155 11.31 2.14 3.37
N PRO A 156 11.03 1.98 2.09
CA PRO A 156 10.35 0.82 1.51
C PRO A 156 11.16 -0.47 1.68
N LEU A 157 10.46 -1.60 1.84
CA LEU A 157 11.11 -2.89 1.98
C LEU A 157 11.85 -3.24 0.68
N ASP A 158 13.14 -3.43 0.77
CA ASP A 158 13.94 -3.97 -0.33
C ASP A 158 13.78 -5.49 -0.35
N SER A 159 13.16 -6.02 -1.40
CA SER A 159 13.19 -7.46 -1.63
C SER A 159 14.51 -7.79 -2.31
N ALA A 160 15.28 -8.70 -1.75
CA ALA A 160 16.60 -9.12 -2.22
C ALA A 160 16.69 -9.56 -3.71
N SER A 161 15.59 -9.57 -4.43
CA SER A 161 15.47 -9.96 -5.84
C SER A 161 15.04 -8.83 -6.79
N THR A 162 14.55 -7.70 -6.29
CA THR A 162 14.06 -6.57 -7.10
C THR A 162 14.30 -5.25 -6.38
N ALA A 163 14.31 -4.14 -7.11
CA ALA A 163 14.36 -2.80 -6.54
C ALA A 163 13.23 -2.58 -5.50
N PRO A 164 13.40 -1.61 -4.57
CA PRO A 164 12.38 -1.33 -3.55
C PRO A 164 10.99 -1.23 -4.15
N TRP A 165 10.03 -1.93 -3.55
CA TRP A 165 8.65 -1.94 -4.04
C TRP A 165 7.95 -0.67 -3.60
N VAL A 166 8.18 0.40 -4.37
CA VAL A 166 7.47 1.66 -4.25
C VAL A 166 6.48 1.76 -5.40
N LYS A 167 5.21 1.79 -5.09
CA LYS A 167 4.16 2.10 -6.04
C LYS A 167 3.65 3.50 -5.74
N GLU A 168 4.19 4.48 -6.46
CA GLU A 168 3.67 5.85 -6.39
C GLU A 168 2.23 5.89 -6.91
N PRO A 169 1.38 6.77 -6.38
CA PRO A 169 0.00 6.84 -6.82
C PRO A 169 -0.13 7.30 -8.27
N VAL A 170 -1.24 6.91 -8.91
CA VAL A 170 -1.69 7.52 -10.16
C VAL A 170 -2.74 8.56 -9.82
N ASN A 171 -2.55 9.78 -10.30
CA ASN A 171 -3.48 10.88 -10.09
C ASN A 171 -3.70 11.63 -11.42
N LEU A 172 -4.33 10.96 -12.37
CA LEU A 172 -4.75 11.58 -13.62
C LEU A 172 -6.04 12.38 -13.37
N ALA A 173 -6.10 13.60 -13.85
CA ALA A 173 -7.31 14.43 -13.70
C ALA A 173 -8.55 13.71 -14.26
N HIS A 174 -9.65 13.72 -13.54
CA HIS A 174 -10.89 13.04 -13.95
C HIS A 174 -11.54 13.67 -15.20
N ASP A 175 -11.19 14.90 -15.52
CA ASP A 175 -11.58 15.60 -16.75
C ASP A 175 -10.53 15.49 -17.87
N HIS A 176 -9.49 14.67 -17.70
CA HIS A 176 -8.48 14.43 -18.74
C HIS A 176 -9.16 13.93 -20.03
N PRO A 177 -8.76 14.41 -21.23
CA PRO A 177 -9.41 14.04 -22.49
C PRO A 177 -9.58 12.54 -22.72
N ALA A 178 -8.61 11.75 -22.27
CA ALA A 178 -8.67 10.29 -22.39
C ALA A 178 -9.84 9.67 -21.61
N VAL A 179 -10.18 10.20 -20.44
CA VAL A 179 -11.35 9.74 -19.67
C VAL A 179 -12.63 9.97 -20.48
N GLY A 180 -12.74 11.14 -21.11
CA GLY A 180 -13.87 11.49 -21.98
C GLY A 180 -13.99 10.58 -23.20
N VAL A 181 -12.88 10.30 -23.88
CA VAL A 181 -12.81 9.40 -25.05
C VAL A 181 -13.25 7.97 -24.67
N ILE A 182 -12.68 7.41 -23.60
CA ILE A 182 -13.03 6.05 -23.16
C ILE A 182 -14.51 5.98 -22.76
N ARG A 183 -14.99 6.98 -22.00
CA ARG A 183 -16.39 7.05 -21.58
C ARG A 183 -17.35 7.11 -22.78
N GLY A 184 -17.03 7.95 -23.76
CA GLY A 184 -17.82 8.11 -24.98
C GLY A 184 -17.82 6.86 -25.85
N ALA A 185 -16.65 6.27 -26.09
CA ALA A 185 -16.49 5.03 -26.87
C ALA A 185 -17.25 3.86 -26.21
N HIS A 186 -17.14 3.70 -24.89
CA HIS A 186 -17.86 2.68 -24.15
C HIS A 186 -19.38 2.86 -24.29
N GLN A 187 -19.89 4.06 -24.05
CA GLN A 187 -21.32 4.37 -24.15
C GLN A 187 -21.85 4.11 -25.56
N LYS A 188 -21.11 4.52 -26.59
CA LYS A 188 -21.48 4.33 -28.01
C LYS A 188 -21.61 2.85 -28.38
N VAL A 189 -20.78 1.99 -27.81
CA VAL A 189 -20.71 0.57 -28.14
C VAL A 189 -21.66 -0.27 -27.28
N THR A 190 -21.79 0.04 -25.99
CA THR A 190 -22.54 -0.78 -25.04
C THR A 190 -23.92 -0.22 -24.69
N GLY A 191 -24.17 1.06 -24.97
CA GLY A 191 -25.36 1.78 -24.52
C GLY A 191 -25.32 2.24 -23.04
N HIS A 192 -24.25 1.92 -22.30
CA HIS A 192 -24.10 2.26 -20.89
C HIS A 192 -22.96 3.27 -20.71
N THR A 193 -23.10 4.16 -19.74
CA THR A 193 -22.03 5.10 -19.36
C THR A 193 -21.20 4.48 -18.23
N PRO A 194 -19.90 4.28 -18.42
CA PRO A 194 -19.05 3.73 -17.36
C PRO A 194 -18.89 4.74 -16.20
N GLU A 195 -18.80 4.21 -15.00
CA GLU A 195 -18.47 4.98 -13.81
C GLU A 195 -16.99 5.40 -13.86
N VAL A 196 -16.73 6.66 -13.47
CA VAL A 196 -15.36 7.17 -13.27
C VAL A 196 -15.14 7.30 -11.77
N THR A 197 -14.17 6.58 -11.23
CA THR A 197 -13.94 6.50 -9.79
C THR A 197 -12.48 6.13 -9.49
N ILE A 198 -12.14 5.84 -8.23
CA ILE A 198 -10.81 5.41 -7.82
C ILE A 198 -10.68 3.88 -7.91
N SER A 199 -9.47 3.41 -8.27
CA SER A 199 -9.13 2.00 -8.18
C SER A 199 -9.11 1.50 -6.73
N PRO A 200 -9.76 0.37 -6.43
CA PRO A 200 -9.67 -0.26 -5.11
C PRO A 200 -8.33 -0.99 -4.89
N PHE A 201 -7.52 -1.17 -5.92
CA PHE A 201 -6.25 -1.89 -5.91
C PHE A 201 -5.15 -1.07 -6.60
N VAL A 202 -3.91 -1.50 -6.42
CA VAL A 202 -2.71 -1.00 -7.10
C VAL A 202 -2.33 -1.97 -8.23
N CYS A 203 -1.67 -1.45 -9.26
CA CYS A 203 -1.28 -2.25 -10.44
C CYS A 203 -0.04 -1.67 -11.11
N ASP A 204 0.31 -2.16 -12.29
CA ASP A 204 1.48 -1.71 -13.05
C ASP A 204 1.41 -0.24 -13.51
N ALA A 205 0.22 0.35 -13.56
CA ALA A 205 0.04 1.78 -13.81
C ALA A 205 0.80 2.66 -12.81
N ASN A 206 0.97 2.19 -11.56
CA ASN A 206 1.72 2.87 -10.52
C ASN A 206 3.23 3.01 -10.82
N PHE A 207 3.79 2.16 -11.68
CA PHE A 207 5.17 2.27 -12.17
C PHE A 207 5.28 3.11 -13.44
N TRP A 208 4.18 3.26 -14.18
CA TRP A 208 4.14 3.97 -15.43
C TRP A 208 3.93 5.48 -15.26
N PHE A 209 2.98 5.85 -14.42
CA PHE A 209 2.61 7.25 -14.19
C PHE A 209 3.77 8.13 -13.71
N PRO A 210 4.65 7.69 -12.78
CA PRO A 210 5.81 8.48 -12.34
C PRO A 210 6.84 8.78 -13.44
N LEU A 211 6.78 8.05 -14.56
CA LEU A 211 7.61 8.31 -15.72
C LEU A 211 7.10 9.47 -16.59
N GLY A 212 6.05 10.17 -16.12
CA GLY A 212 5.41 11.28 -16.83
C GLY A 212 4.55 10.83 -18.02
N GLN A 213 4.08 9.57 -18.00
CA GLN A 213 3.21 9.02 -19.03
C GLN A 213 1.77 8.97 -18.49
N PRO A 214 0.82 9.72 -19.08
CA PRO A 214 -0.58 9.65 -18.69
C PRO A 214 -1.10 8.20 -18.80
N CYS A 215 -1.75 7.73 -17.74
CA CYS A 215 -2.31 6.37 -17.74
C CYS A 215 -3.53 6.29 -16.82
N LEU A 216 -4.36 5.29 -17.07
CA LEU A 216 -5.51 4.93 -16.24
C LEU A 216 -5.81 3.43 -16.36
N VAL A 217 -6.64 2.94 -15.47
CA VAL A 217 -7.19 1.59 -15.55
C VAL A 217 -8.57 1.62 -16.18
N TYR A 218 -8.77 0.75 -17.15
CA TYR A 218 -10.06 0.44 -17.73
C TYR A 218 -10.00 -0.95 -18.36
N GLY A 219 -10.79 -1.89 -17.85
CA GLY A 219 -10.76 -3.27 -18.32
C GLY A 219 -12.00 -4.07 -17.96
N VAL A 220 -12.00 -5.29 -18.44
CA VAL A 220 -13.02 -6.31 -18.19
C VAL A 220 -12.61 -7.15 -16.98
N GLY A 221 -13.56 -7.77 -16.35
CA GLY A 221 -13.35 -8.62 -15.17
C GLY A 221 -13.75 -7.93 -13.87
N ASP A 222 -14.15 -8.74 -12.94
CA ASP A 222 -14.54 -8.30 -11.60
C ASP A 222 -13.51 -8.79 -10.57
N PRO A 223 -13.04 -7.94 -9.65
CA PRO A 223 -12.11 -8.35 -8.61
C PRO A 223 -12.56 -9.57 -7.77
N SER A 224 -13.86 -9.84 -7.72
CA SER A 224 -14.41 -11.00 -7.01
C SER A 224 -14.23 -12.34 -7.75
N TRP A 225 -13.75 -12.34 -9.00
CA TRP A 225 -13.58 -13.56 -9.82
C TRP A 225 -12.29 -14.31 -9.53
N GLY A 226 -11.83 -14.27 -8.29
CA GLY A 226 -10.73 -15.09 -7.79
C GLY A 226 -9.35 -14.56 -8.14
N ILE A 227 -9.18 -13.24 -8.26
CA ILE A 227 -7.88 -12.60 -8.51
C ILE A 227 -6.81 -13.19 -7.58
N HIS A 228 -5.66 -13.57 -8.15
CA HIS A 228 -4.55 -14.23 -7.48
C HIS A 228 -4.91 -15.60 -6.85
N GLY A 229 -6.09 -16.14 -7.15
CA GLY A 229 -6.56 -17.43 -6.68
C GLY A 229 -6.30 -18.58 -7.67
N ALA A 230 -6.41 -19.81 -7.19
CA ALA A 230 -6.14 -21.02 -7.99
C ALA A 230 -7.12 -21.23 -9.16
N ASN A 231 -8.29 -20.63 -9.12
CA ASN A 231 -9.35 -20.74 -10.14
C ASN A 231 -9.78 -19.36 -10.67
N GLU A 232 -8.86 -18.45 -10.78
CA GLU A 232 -9.12 -17.15 -11.42
C GLU A 232 -9.63 -17.36 -12.84
N TYR A 233 -10.68 -16.65 -13.21
CA TYR A 233 -11.30 -16.82 -14.52
C TYR A 233 -11.84 -15.50 -15.09
N LEU A 234 -11.98 -15.47 -16.41
CA LEU A 234 -12.67 -14.43 -17.15
C LEU A 234 -13.70 -15.09 -18.09
N PRO A 235 -15.00 -14.73 -18.01
CA PRO A 235 -15.99 -15.22 -18.96
C PRO A 235 -15.64 -14.85 -20.40
N VAL A 236 -15.69 -15.82 -21.31
CA VAL A 236 -15.37 -15.59 -22.73
C VAL A 236 -16.29 -14.53 -23.36
N ALA A 237 -17.55 -14.48 -22.93
CA ALA A 237 -18.50 -13.47 -23.41
C ALA A 237 -18.05 -12.05 -23.06
N ASP A 238 -17.50 -11.84 -21.85
CA ASP A 238 -17.03 -10.55 -21.36
C ASP A 238 -15.74 -10.14 -22.09
N LEU A 239 -14.85 -11.10 -22.36
CA LEU A 239 -13.65 -10.86 -23.16
C LEU A 239 -14.02 -10.38 -24.58
N ILE A 240 -14.97 -11.05 -25.24
CA ILE A 240 -15.47 -10.65 -26.56
C ILE A 240 -16.14 -9.26 -26.49
N GLN A 241 -16.93 -9.02 -25.45
CA GLN A 241 -17.57 -7.71 -25.25
C GLN A 241 -16.55 -6.59 -25.05
N ALA A 242 -15.44 -6.85 -24.37
CA ALA A 242 -14.38 -5.87 -24.12
C ALA A 242 -13.67 -5.40 -25.41
N THR A 243 -13.55 -6.27 -26.41
CA THR A 243 -12.82 -5.92 -27.65
C THR A 243 -13.40 -4.72 -28.39
N LYS A 244 -14.71 -4.54 -28.33
CA LYS A 244 -15.41 -3.46 -29.05
C LYS A 244 -15.12 -2.07 -28.48
N PRO A 245 -15.26 -1.81 -27.14
CA PRO A 245 -14.88 -0.54 -26.55
C PRO A 245 -13.39 -0.22 -26.78
N PHE A 246 -12.49 -1.19 -26.64
CA PHE A 246 -11.06 -0.96 -26.89
C PHE A 246 -10.77 -0.56 -28.35
N ALA A 247 -11.41 -1.22 -29.31
CA ALA A 247 -11.30 -0.84 -30.71
C ALA A 247 -11.81 0.59 -30.96
N ALA A 248 -12.98 0.92 -30.41
CA ALA A 248 -13.57 2.26 -30.54
C ALA A 248 -12.68 3.33 -29.89
N VAL A 249 -12.15 3.09 -28.69
CA VAL A 249 -11.19 4.00 -28.02
C VAL A 249 -9.96 4.22 -28.87
N THR A 250 -9.38 3.16 -29.45
CA THR A 250 -8.21 3.27 -30.33
C THR A 250 -8.49 4.10 -31.56
N MET A 251 -9.65 3.89 -32.20
CA MET A 251 -10.06 4.68 -33.37
C MET A 251 -10.31 6.15 -33.01
N ASP A 252 -11.01 6.41 -31.91
CA ASP A 252 -11.36 7.77 -31.48
C ASP A 252 -10.13 8.56 -30.99
N TRP A 253 -9.12 7.88 -30.39
CA TRP A 253 -7.90 8.51 -29.89
C TRP A 253 -6.82 8.67 -30.95
N CYS A 254 -6.54 7.60 -31.71
CA CYS A 254 -5.45 7.60 -32.69
C CYS A 254 -5.89 8.09 -34.08
N GLY A 255 -7.19 8.21 -34.31
CA GLY A 255 -7.74 8.45 -35.64
C GLY A 255 -7.77 7.18 -36.50
N VAL A 256 -8.44 7.28 -37.64
CA VAL A 256 -8.45 6.23 -38.70
C VAL A 256 -7.77 6.77 -39.95
N ALA A 257 -6.94 5.94 -40.56
CA ALA A 257 -6.35 6.30 -41.83
C ALA A 257 -7.47 6.48 -42.87
N SER A 258 -7.42 7.59 -43.60
CA SER A 258 -8.32 7.90 -44.70
C SER A 258 -7.96 7.08 -45.96
#